data_0436537e9e766e03e7c899d53dbcb578
#
_entry.id   0436537e9e766e03e7c899d53dbcb578
#
_cell.length_a   1.000
_cell.length_b   1.000
_cell.length_c   1.000
_cell.angle_alpha   90.00
_cell.angle_beta   90.00
_cell.angle_gamma   90.00
#
_symmetry.space_group_name_H-M   'P 1'
#
loop_
_entity.id
_entity.type
_entity.pdbx_description
1 polymer ?
#
loop_
_entity_poly.entity_id
_entity_poly.type
_entity_poly.pdbx_seq_one_letter_code
_entity_poly.pdbx_strand_id
1 'polypeptide(L)' 'MALTQEQRVLNYLKDNKGITRYIAMEQLYILNLPEVIRKLRSHGHDIVSNTRTNKSGEHWTEYTLNRGA' A
#
# COMPACT_ATOMS: atom_id res chain seq x y z
N MET A 1 -10.05 19.14 6.68
CA MET A 1 -9.37 18.24 7.60
C MET A 1 -8.45 17.29 6.85
N ALA A 2 -7.27 17.08 7.37
CA ALA A 2 -6.34 16.17 6.70
C ALA A 2 -6.76 14.72 6.90
N LEU A 3 -6.61 13.92 5.87
CA LEU A 3 -6.87 12.49 5.98
C LEU A 3 -5.78 11.82 6.82
N THR A 4 -6.13 10.76 7.53
CA THR A 4 -5.14 9.94 8.23
C THR A 4 -4.29 9.20 7.21
N GLN A 5 -3.14 8.68 7.67
CA GLN A 5 -2.28 7.88 6.79
C GLN A 5 -3.03 6.67 6.23
N GLU A 6 -3.83 6.03 7.08
CA GLU A 6 -4.62 4.87 6.65
C GLU A 6 -5.61 5.25 5.55
N GLN A 7 -6.30 6.37 5.70
CA GLN A 7 -7.24 6.83 4.68
C GLN A 7 -6.55 7.17 3.37
N ARG A 8 -5.38 7.80 3.44
CA ARG A 8 -4.61 8.14 2.25
C ARG A 8 -4.19 6.88 1.48
N VAL A 9 -3.68 5.90 2.19
CA VAL A 9 -3.28 4.63 1.58
C VAL A 9 -4.48 3.92 1.00
N LEU A 10 -5.58 3.86 1.75
CA LEU A 10 -6.78 3.19 1.29
C LEU A 10 -7.35 3.86 0.03
N ASN A 11 -7.39 5.18 0.01
CA ASN A 11 -7.87 5.90 -1.17
C ASN A 11 -6.99 5.63 -2.39
N TYR A 12 -5.68 5.58 -2.19
CA TYR A 12 -4.76 5.25 -3.27
C TYR A 12 -5.03 3.84 -3.81
N LEU A 13 -5.25 2.89 -2.92
CA LEU A 13 -5.52 1.52 -3.31
C LEU A 13 -6.87 1.36 -4.00
N LYS A 14 -7.86 2.17 -3.61
CA LYS A 14 -9.18 2.13 -4.23
C LYS A 14 -9.15 2.54 -5.69
N ASP A 15 -8.17 3.30 -6.11
CA ASP A 15 -7.98 3.69 -7.50
C ASP A 15 -7.34 2.57 -8.33
N ASN A 16 -7.28 1.35 -7.80
CA ASN A 16 -6.70 0.18 -8.46
C ASN A 16 -5.20 0.32 -8.73
N LYS A 17 -4.52 1.11 -7.91
CA LYS A 17 -3.08 1.29 -8.03
C LYS A 17 -2.38 0.49 -6.95
N GLY A 18 -1.32 -0.21 -7.34
CA GLY A 18 -0.46 -0.84 -6.36
C GLY A 18 0.36 0.22 -5.64
N ILE A 19 0.60 0.02 -4.37
CA ILE A 19 1.42 0.94 -3.59
C ILE A 19 2.65 0.22 -3.08
N THR A 20 3.82 0.86 -3.24
CA THR A 20 5.07 0.36 -2.71
C THR A 20 5.54 1.30 -1.61
N ARG A 21 6.53 0.85 -0.86
CA ARG A 21 7.16 1.69 0.15
C ARG A 21 7.67 3.00 -0.46
N TYR A 22 8.25 2.91 -1.64
CA TYR A 22 8.77 4.09 -2.33
C TYR A 22 7.64 5.05 -2.69
N ILE A 23 6.55 4.54 -3.25
CA ILE A 23 5.40 5.36 -3.63
C ILE A 23 4.79 6.01 -2.39
N ALA A 24 4.65 5.25 -1.32
CA ALA A 24 4.10 5.78 -0.07
C ALA A 24 4.94 6.93 0.46
N MET A 25 6.25 6.79 0.42
CA MET A 25 7.16 7.83 0.89
C MET A 25 7.09 9.07 -0.01
N GLU A 26 7.14 8.87 -1.33
CA GLU A 26 7.22 9.97 -2.30
C GLU A 26 5.89 10.67 -2.51
N GLN A 27 4.81 9.90 -2.63
CA GLN A 27 3.50 10.46 -2.97
C GLN A 27 2.67 10.81 -1.74
N LEU A 28 2.80 10.05 -0.68
CA LEU A 28 1.96 10.20 0.50
C LEU A 28 2.73 10.62 1.74
N TYR A 29 4.06 10.71 1.64
CA TYR A 29 4.94 11.06 2.76
C TYR A 29 4.80 10.10 3.94
N ILE A 30 4.57 8.82 3.65
CA ILE A 30 4.40 7.78 4.65
C ILE A 30 5.68 6.94 4.69
N LEU A 31 6.36 6.94 5.83
CA LEU A 31 7.62 6.23 5.97
C LEU A 31 7.44 4.80 6.49
N ASN A 32 6.30 4.53 7.12
CA ASN A 32 6.06 3.24 7.76
C ASN A 32 4.85 2.55 7.14
N LEU A 33 4.93 2.29 5.84
CA LEU A 33 3.83 1.67 5.10
C LEU A 33 3.40 0.32 5.67
N PRO A 34 4.30 -0.62 6.03
CA PRO A 34 3.86 -1.90 6.56
C PRO A 34 2.96 -1.77 7.79
N GLU A 35 3.23 -0.80 8.65
CA GLU A 35 2.40 -0.57 9.82
C GLU A 35 1.01 -0.08 9.43
N VAL A 36 0.92 0.82 8.45
CA VAL A 36 -0.35 1.32 7.95
C VAL A 36 -1.15 0.16 7.32
N ILE A 37 -0.49 -0.68 6.55
CA ILE A 37 -1.13 -1.85 5.94
C ILE A 37 -1.67 -2.78 7.01
N ARG A 38 -0.91 -3.02 8.07
CA ARG A 38 -1.34 -3.86 9.18
C ARG A 38 -2.61 -3.31 9.82
N LYS A 39 -2.67 -2.01 10.03
CA LYS A 39 -3.84 -1.36 10.61
C LYS A 39 -5.06 -1.48 9.70
N LEU A 40 -4.87 -1.30 8.41
CA LEU A 40 -5.96 -1.44 7.45
C LEU A 40 -6.50 -2.86 7.43
N ARG A 41 -5.63 -3.86 7.47
CA ARG A 41 -6.06 -5.25 7.55
C ARG A 41 -6.83 -5.51 8.84
N SER A 42 -6.41 -4.91 9.92
CA SER A 42 -7.10 -5.03 11.20
C SER A 42 -8.52 -4.46 11.15
N HIS A 43 -8.75 -3.48 10.29
CA HIS A 43 -10.06 -2.88 10.10
C HIS A 43 -10.91 -3.62 9.06
N GLY A 44 -10.45 -4.75 8.56
CA GLY A 44 -11.23 -5.58 7.65
C GLY A 44 -10.94 -5.38 6.18
N HIS A 45 -9.95 -4.57 5.85
CA HIS A 45 -9.57 -4.37 4.45
C HIS A 45 -8.66 -5.51 4.00
N ASP A 46 -8.99 -6.11 2.86
CA ASP A 46 -8.22 -7.22 2.32
C ASP A 46 -7.13 -6.68 1.39
N ILE A 47 -5.92 -6.60 1.91
CA ILE A 47 -4.78 -6.06 1.18
C ILE A 47 -3.79 -7.17 0.88
N VAL A 48 -3.49 -7.35 -0.40
CA VAL A 48 -2.60 -8.41 -0.89
C VAL A 48 -1.19 -7.85 -1.03
N SER A 49 -0.22 -8.63 -0.57
CA SER A 49 1.20 -8.32 -0.75
C SER A 49 1.74 -9.10 -1.93
N ASN A 50 2.34 -8.41 -2.89
CA ASN A 50 2.95 -9.03 -4.05
C ASN A 50 4.42 -8.66 -4.11
N THR A 51 5.30 -9.66 -4.27
CA THR A 51 6.72 -9.40 -4.45
C THR A 51 6.99 -9.15 -5.93
N ARG A 52 7.65 -8.04 -6.21
CA ARG A 52 8.05 -7.66 -7.57
C ARG A 52 9.57 -7.73 -7.66
N THR A 53 10.07 -8.08 -8.83
CA THR A 53 11.50 -8.16 -9.08
C THR A 53 11.80 -7.51 -10.43
N ASN A 54 12.86 -6.71 -10.50
CA ASN A 54 13.29 -6.13 -11.75
C ASN A 54 14.44 -6.96 -12.37
N LYS A 55 14.92 -6.53 -13.53
CA LYS A 55 16.00 -7.23 -14.24
C LYS A 55 17.33 -7.20 -13.50
N SER A 56 17.52 -6.21 -12.64
CA SER A 56 18.76 -6.08 -11.86
C SER A 56 18.79 -6.97 -10.63
N GLY A 57 17.72 -7.72 -10.39
CA GLY A 57 17.62 -8.57 -9.20
C GLY A 57 17.10 -7.87 -7.97
N GLU A 58 16.77 -6.60 -8.08
CA GLU A 58 16.15 -5.89 -6.97
C GLU A 58 14.70 -6.34 -6.82
N HIS A 59 14.26 -6.43 -5.58
CA HIS A 59 12.88 -6.83 -5.31
C HIS A 59 12.27 -5.92 -4.25
N TRP A 60 10.96 -5.80 -4.34
CA TRP A 60 10.20 -4.97 -3.41
C TRP A 60 8.80 -5.53 -3.27
N THR A 61 8.08 -5.08 -2.24
CA THR A 61 6.69 -5.51 -2.01
C THR A 61 5.75 -4.44 -2.53
N GLU A 62 4.77 -4.85 -3.32
CA GLU A 62 3.68 -3.99 -3.78
C GLU A 62 2.40 -4.46 -3.12
N TYR A 63 1.65 -3.53 -2.56
CA TYR A 63 0.37 -3.83 -1.92
C TYR A 63 -0.77 -3.42 -2.83
N THR A 64 -1.76 -4.28 -2.95
CA THR A 64 -2.96 -3.98 -3.75
C THR A 64 -4.19 -4.33 -2.93
N LEU A 65 -5.27 -3.59 -3.17
CA LEU A 65 -6.54 -3.88 -2.52
C LEU A 65 -7.24 -5.00 -3.29
N ASN A 66 -7.61 -6.06 -2.58
CA ASN A 66 -8.32 -7.16 -3.20
C ASN A 66 -9.81 -6.81 -3.32
N ARG A 67 -10.26 -6.66 -4.53
CA ARG A 67 -11.67 -6.40 -4.83
C ARG A 67 -12.37 -7.61 -5.41
N GLY A 68 -11.69 -8.72 -5.44
CA GLY A 68 -12.14 -9.90 -6.15
C GLY A 68 -13.22 -10.71 -5.44
N ALA A 69 -13.92 -10.07 -4.59
CA ALA A 69 -14.98 -10.75 -3.88
C ALA A 69 -15.98 -11.38 -4.84
#